data_2dbb3aed782c2bf89e1e87e52fcb4471
#
_entry.id   2dbb3aed782c2bf89e1e87e52fcb4471
#
_cell.length_a   1.000
_cell.length_b   1.000
_cell.length_c   1.000
_cell.angle_alpha   90.00
_cell.angle_beta   90.00
_cell.angle_gamma   90.00
#
_symmetry.space_group_name_H-M   'P 1'
#
loop_
_entity.id
_entity.type
_entity.pdbx_description
1 polymer ?
#
loop_
_entity_poly.entity_id
_entity_poly.type
_entity_poly.pdbx_seq_one_letter_code
_entity_poly.pdbx_strand_id
1 'polypeptide(L)'
;SNKVSIGALDRTLSFDRYSQQILQPMARRAAEKIEASIAALYPAFYWFDGTPGTPPATYAALADAGAIFTDGGNTVSGRMAFHSPAVSAKFAALIQGTYVDGNNKKALEMAKVGRYAGFDNYETVFAPTHTVGTLGGTPLVNGGAQAVTYATAKDTWSQSLITDGWTAAAANRLKAGDVFTIANVFAVNPNTKVSTGRLQTFTVLSDAASDGSGNLTATISPPIIISGAFQTVNAQPADNAALTIKTGSSATAYRQSLLLDPMAIALVSRPLDIPSGEGLKTSTVSGEHVTMSVSSWVDGNTLAENMRFDMLW
;
A
#
# COMPACT_ATOMS: atom_id res chain seq x y z
N SER A 1 -18.36 1.73 11.39
CA SER A 1 -19.05 2.18 12.62
C SER A 1 -18.68 1.28 13.80
N ASN A 2 -18.48 1.86 14.96
CA ASN A 2 -18.28 1.14 16.22
C ASN A 2 -19.41 1.54 17.19
N LYS A 3 -20.05 0.55 17.79
CA LYS A 3 -21.14 0.76 18.77
C LYS A 3 -20.72 0.26 20.15
N VAL A 4 -21.01 1.03 21.19
CA VAL A 4 -20.87 0.65 22.61
C VAL A 4 -22.18 0.92 23.33
N SER A 5 -22.56 0.02 24.23
CA SER A 5 -23.71 0.14 25.12
C SER A 5 -23.25 0.19 26.57
N ILE A 6 -23.78 1.14 27.34
CA ILE A 6 -23.36 1.40 28.73
C ILE A 6 -24.60 1.46 29.61
N GLY A 7 -24.60 0.65 30.67
CA GLY A 7 -25.66 0.64 31.65
C GLY A 7 -25.68 1.92 32.50
N ALA A 8 -26.87 2.32 32.96
CA ALA A 8 -27.04 3.48 33.83
C ALA A 8 -26.23 3.37 35.13
N LEU A 9 -26.03 2.16 35.64
CA LEU A 9 -25.25 1.88 36.86
C LEU A 9 -23.74 2.16 36.65
N ASP A 10 -23.19 1.72 35.50
CA ASP A 10 -21.78 1.92 35.18
C ASP A 10 -21.45 3.41 35.00
N ARG A 11 -22.41 4.18 34.44
CA ARG A 11 -22.27 5.62 34.25
C ARG A 11 -22.24 6.39 35.57
N THR A 12 -22.98 5.93 36.56
CA THR A 12 -23.06 6.59 37.90
C THR A 12 -21.77 6.39 38.69
N LEU A 13 -21.07 5.28 38.48
CA LEU A 13 -19.95 4.86 39.32
C LEU A 13 -18.58 5.38 38.86
N SER A 14 -18.38 5.88 37.60
CA SER A 14 -17.01 6.14 37.19
C SER A 14 -16.88 6.92 35.85
N PHE A 15 -17.20 8.22 35.88
CA PHE A 15 -17.08 9.09 34.71
C PHE A 15 -15.62 9.20 34.17
N ASP A 16 -14.62 9.32 35.03
CA ASP A 16 -13.19 9.43 34.62
C ASP A 16 -12.65 8.15 33.99
N ARG A 17 -13.08 7.00 34.44
CA ARG A 17 -12.67 5.71 33.87
C ARG A 17 -13.32 5.44 32.51
N TYR A 18 -14.48 6.03 32.25
CA TYR A 18 -15.23 5.88 31.01
C TYR A 18 -14.46 6.38 29.79
N SER A 19 -13.90 7.58 29.89
CA SER A 19 -13.09 8.15 28.80
C SER A 19 -11.88 7.29 28.47
N GLN A 20 -11.15 6.84 29.50
CA GLN A 20 -9.92 6.06 29.31
C GLN A 20 -10.18 4.61 28.89
N GLN A 21 -11.21 3.97 29.45
CA GLN A 21 -11.47 2.55 29.20
C GLN A 21 -12.30 2.27 27.95
N ILE A 22 -13.11 3.22 27.50
CA ILE A 22 -14.05 3.02 26.39
C ILE A 22 -13.78 3.96 25.23
N LEU A 23 -13.75 5.28 25.45
CA LEU A 23 -13.65 6.23 24.34
C LEU A 23 -12.28 6.21 23.67
N GLN A 24 -11.19 6.17 24.45
CA GLN A 24 -9.83 6.13 23.89
C GLN A 24 -9.56 4.85 23.07
N PRO A 25 -9.87 3.63 23.54
CA PRO A 25 -9.73 2.42 22.74
C PRO A 25 -10.58 2.43 21.47
N MET A 26 -11.77 3.03 21.49
CA MET A 26 -12.62 3.13 20.29
C MET A 26 -12.02 4.09 19.25
N ALA A 27 -11.55 5.25 19.69
CA ALA A 27 -10.88 6.20 18.80
C ALA A 27 -9.62 5.59 18.19
N ARG A 28 -8.83 4.86 18.99
CA ARG A 28 -7.67 4.12 18.49
C ARG A 28 -8.04 3.08 17.46
N ARG A 29 -9.07 2.26 17.69
CA ARG A 29 -9.55 1.27 16.71
C ARG A 29 -10.03 1.92 15.41
N ALA A 30 -10.62 3.11 15.50
CA ALA A 30 -11.02 3.86 14.32
C ALA A 30 -9.80 4.30 13.48
N ALA A 31 -8.75 4.81 14.14
CA ALA A 31 -7.49 5.17 13.48
C ALA A 31 -6.80 3.93 12.88
N GLU A 32 -6.73 2.82 13.63
CA GLU A 32 -6.18 1.54 13.16
C GLU A 32 -6.91 1.03 11.89
N LYS A 33 -8.22 1.22 11.81
CA LYS A 33 -9.01 0.83 10.63
C LYS A 33 -8.69 1.68 9.40
N ILE A 34 -8.47 2.98 9.58
CA ILE A 34 -8.02 3.87 8.49
C ILE A 34 -6.63 3.45 8.02
N GLU A 35 -5.69 3.23 8.94
CA GLU A 35 -4.34 2.78 8.62
C GLU A 35 -4.34 1.45 7.85
N ALA A 36 -5.14 0.48 8.29
CA ALA A 36 -5.31 -0.79 7.58
C ALA A 36 -5.89 -0.60 6.17
N SER A 37 -6.85 0.33 6.01
CA SER A 37 -7.43 0.64 4.70
C SER A 37 -6.43 1.28 3.75
N ILE A 38 -5.57 2.17 4.27
CA ILE A 38 -4.48 2.79 3.51
C ILE A 38 -3.46 1.72 3.10
N ALA A 39 -3.05 0.86 4.03
CA ALA A 39 -2.12 -0.22 3.74
C ALA A 39 -2.66 -1.21 2.69
N ALA A 40 -3.98 -1.43 2.63
CA ALA A 40 -4.63 -2.29 1.65
C ALA A 40 -4.55 -1.77 0.21
N LEU A 41 -4.14 -0.51 -0.01
CA LEU A 41 -3.95 0.06 -1.35
C LEU A 41 -2.63 -0.39 -2.02
N TYR A 42 -1.78 -1.15 -1.32
CA TYR A 42 -0.48 -1.59 -1.84
C TYR A 42 -0.51 -2.24 -3.25
N PRO A 43 -1.57 -2.97 -3.67
CA PRO A 43 -1.58 -3.57 -5.01
C PRO A 43 -1.57 -2.55 -6.16
N ALA A 44 -1.92 -1.30 -5.88
CA ALA A 44 -1.87 -0.22 -6.88
C ALA A 44 -0.45 0.31 -7.14
N PHE A 45 0.51 0.00 -6.27
CA PHE A 45 1.89 0.49 -6.40
C PHE A 45 2.71 -0.46 -7.26
N TYR A 46 3.24 0.04 -8.36
CA TYR A 46 4.02 -0.76 -9.32
C TYR A 46 5.53 -0.72 -9.09
N TRP A 47 6.05 0.26 -8.36
CA TRP A 47 7.46 0.26 -8.01
C TRP A 47 7.76 -0.81 -6.95
N PHE A 48 8.75 -1.64 -7.21
CA PHE A 48 9.16 -2.71 -6.32
C PHE A 48 10.67 -2.80 -6.27
N ASP A 49 11.21 -2.94 -5.05
CA ASP A 49 12.63 -3.15 -4.81
C ASP A 49 12.85 -4.17 -3.69
N GLY A 50 14.02 -4.79 -3.69
CA GLY A 50 14.42 -5.78 -2.71
C GLY A 50 14.07 -7.23 -3.07
N THR A 51 14.40 -8.13 -2.15
CA THR A 51 14.16 -9.57 -2.27
C THR A 51 13.09 -10.01 -1.28
N PRO A 52 11.96 -10.58 -1.73
CA PRO A 52 10.90 -11.05 -0.86
C PRO A 52 11.40 -12.02 0.22
N GLY A 53 10.90 -11.83 1.45
CA GLY A 53 11.31 -12.64 2.60
C GLY A 53 12.66 -12.27 3.21
N THR A 54 13.41 -11.36 2.60
CA THR A 54 14.71 -10.90 3.13
C THR A 54 14.57 -9.47 3.63
N PRO A 55 14.57 -9.22 4.95
CA PRO A 55 14.60 -7.85 5.48
C PRO A 55 15.83 -7.10 4.97
N PRO A 56 15.69 -5.81 4.61
CA PRO A 56 16.82 -5.02 4.17
C PRO A 56 17.90 -4.97 5.27
N ALA A 57 19.11 -5.35 4.91
CA ALA A 57 20.24 -5.48 5.85
C ALA A 57 21.35 -4.45 5.60
N THR A 58 21.17 -3.51 4.68
CA THR A 58 22.19 -2.52 4.31
C THR A 58 21.56 -1.14 4.10
N TYR A 59 22.38 -0.09 4.27
CA TYR A 59 22.00 1.27 3.90
C TYR A 59 21.60 1.35 2.41
N ALA A 60 22.32 0.66 1.55
CA ALA A 60 22.10 0.66 0.11
C ALA A 60 20.69 0.21 -0.26
N ALA A 61 20.11 -0.77 0.44
CA ALA A 61 18.77 -1.27 0.14
C ALA A 61 17.69 -0.17 0.21
N LEU A 62 17.77 0.74 1.20
CA LEU A 62 16.81 1.85 1.29
C LEU A 62 17.21 3.02 0.38
N ALA A 63 18.50 3.23 0.17
CA ALA A 63 19.00 4.28 -0.73
C ALA A 63 18.69 3.95 -2.20
N ASP A 64 18.75 2.69 -2.62
CA ASP A 64 18.38 2.23 -3.96
C ASP A 64 16.88 2.45 -4.22
N ALA A 65 16.03 2.14 -3.24
CA ALA A 65 14.62 2.49 -3.30
C ALA A 65 14.41 4.00 -3.48
N GLY A 66 15.19 4.84 -2.77
CA GLY A 66 15.18 6.29 -2.94
C GLY A 66 15.60 6.75 -4.34
N ALA A 67 16.54 6.06 -4.97
CA ALA A 67 16.94 6.32 -6.35
C ALA A 67 15.81 6.00 -7.34
N ILE A 68 15.07 4.89 -7.13
CA ILE A 68 13.88 4.55 -7.94
C ILE A 68 12.84 5.68 -7.88
N PHE A 69 12.57 6.24 -6.69
CA PHE A 69 11.66 7.39 -6.54
C PHE A 69 12.13 8.60 -7.35
N THR A 70 13.42 8.90 -7.29
CA THR A 70 14.00 10.04 -8.02
C THR A 70 13.95 9.81 -9.53
N ASP A 71 14.28 8.61 -9.98
CA ASP A 71 14.19 8.20 -11.40
C ASP A 71 12.74 8.25 -11.89
N GLY A 72 11.76 7.93 -11.03
CA GLY A 72 10.34 8.06 -11.28
C GLY A 72 9.81 9.50 -11.29
N GLY A 73 10.67 10.50 -11.07
CA GLY A 73 10.31 11.92 -11.09
C GLY A 73 9.68 12.43 -9.79
N ASN A 74 9.71 11.66 -8.71
CA ASN A 74 9.16 12.07 -7.41
C ASN A 74 10.11 12.99 -6.65
N THR A 75 9.55 13.82 -5.76
CA THR A 75 10.33 14.74 -4.93
C THR A 75 11.29 13.99 -4.00
N VAL A 76 12.39 14.64 -3.62
CA VAL A 76 13.35 14.08 -2.65
C VAL A 76 12.92 14.38 -1.20
N SER A 77 12.07 15.40 -1.01
CA SER A 77 11.66 15.88 0.31
C SER A 77 10.40 15.20 0.79
N GLY A 78 10.34 14.88 2.08
CA GLY A 78 9.14 14.38 2.75
C GLY A 78 8.79 12.91 2.46
N ARG A 79 9.71 12.13 1.90
CA ARG A 79 9.50 10.69 1.68
C ARG A 79 9.34 9.95 3.00
N MET A 80 8.37 9.07 3.04
CA MET A 80 8.03 8.27 4.22
C MET A 80 8.21 6.79 3.93
N ALA A 81 8.64 6.03 4.94
CA ALA A 81 8.77 4.59 4.85
C ALA A 81 8.06 3.95 6.06
N PHE A 82 7.15 3.03 5.77
CA PHE A 82 6.37 2.29 6.77
C PHE A 82 6.83 0.85 6.79
N HIS A 83 7.42 0.45 7.92
CA HIS A 83 8.05 -0.85 8.08
C HIS A 83 7.31 -1.72 9.08
N SER A 84 7.38 -3.03 8.86
CA SER A 84 6.98 -3.98 9.91
C SER A 84 7.96 -3.91 11.09
N PRO A 85 7.54 -4.30 12.32
CA PRO A 85 8.42 -4.31 13.49
C PRO A 85 9.72 -5.09 13.28
N ALA A 86 9.68 -6.20 12.54
CA ALA A 86 10.87 -7.00 12.24
C ALA A 86 11.88 -6.26 11.35
N VAL A 87 11.41 -5.49 10.37
CA VAL A 87 12.25 -4.67 9.48
C VAL A 87 12.80 -3.46 10.25
N SER A 88 11.95 -2.80 11.04
CA SER A 88 12.35 -1.67 11.91
C SER A 88 13.49 -2.07 12.86
N ALA A 89 13.38 -3.23 13.50
CA ALA A 89 14.44 -3.75 14.37
C ALA A 89 15.77 -4.02 13.62
N LYS A 90 15.70 -4.48 12.35
CA LYS A 90 16.91 -4.68 11.54
C LYS A 90 17.57 -3.35 11.18
N PHE A 91 16.80 -2.34 10.79
CA PHE A 91 17.34 -0.99 10.55
C PHE A 91 17.92 -0.36 11.82
N ALA A 92 17.28 -0.52 12.96
CA ALA A 92 17.83 -0.05 14.23
C ALA A 92 19.20 -0.70 14.54
N ALA A 93 19.34 -1.99 14.27
CA ALA A 93 20.62 -2.69 14.42
C ALA A 93 21.71 -2.19 13.46
N LEU A 94 21.34 -1.80 12.23
CA LEU A 94 22.28 -1.19 11.27
C LEU A 94 22.79 0.18 11.75
N ILE A 95 21.92 1.00 12.31
CA ILE A 95 22.26 2.34 12.78
C ILE A 95 23.17 2.25 14.02
N GLN A 96 23.02 1.23 14.85
CA GLN A 96 23.85 1.00 16.02
C GLN A 96 25.35 0.89 15.68
N GLY A 97 25.68 0.32 14.53
CA GLY A 97 27.07 0.19 14.05
C GLY A 97 27.63 1.44 13.38
N THR A 98 26.81 2.46 13.14
CA THR A 98 27.22 3.67 12.40
C THR A 98 27.28 4.85 13.35
N TYR A 99 28.39 5.56 13.40
CA TYR A 99 28.58 6.71 14.30
C TYR A 99 27.76 7.90 13.79
N VAL A 100 26.49 7.99 14.21
CA VAL A 100 25.60 9.13 13.93
C VAL A 100 25.03 9.64 15.24
N ASP A 101 25.48 10.79 15.66
CA ASP A 101 25.06 11.47 16.90
C ASP A 101 23.54 11.73 16.91
N GLY A 102 22.84 11.51 17.96
CA GLY A 102 21.40 11.74 18.12
C GLY A 102 20.46 10.62 17.60
N ASN A 103 20.65 10.06 16.42
CA ASN A 103 19.85 8.93 15.92
C ASN A 103 20.22 7.61 16.59
N ASN A 104 21.52 7.42 16.92
CA ASN A 104 21.99 6.24 17.62
C ASN A 104 21.38 6.11 19.01
N LYS A 105 21.21 7.22 19.75
CA LYS A 105 20.60 7.23 21.08
C LYS A 105 19.15 6.74 21.02
N LYS A 106 18.36 7.24 20.06
CA LYS A 106 16.96 6.81 19.88
C LYS A 106 16.83 5.37 19.36
N ALA A 107 17.76 4.93 18.51
CA ALA A 107 17.80 3.55 18.04
C ALA A 107 18.14 2.57 19.19
N LEU A 108 19.07 2.94 20.07
CA LEU A 108 19.44 2.15 21.23
C LEU A 108 18.35 2.10 22.32
N GLU A 109 17.72 3.24 22.59
CA GLU A 109 16.74 3.34 23.68
C GLU A 109 15.35 2.84 23.28
N MET A 110 14.92 3.04 22.02
CA MET A 110 13.54 2.82 21.59
C MET A 110 13.40 1.99 20.32
N ALA A 111 14.48 1.48 19.73
CA ALA A 111 14.50 0.86 18.40
C ALA A 111 13.92 1.73 17.28
N LYS A 112 13.90 3.06 17.46
CA LYS A 112 13.41 4.02 16.46
C LYS A 112 14.51 4.40 15.48
N VAL A 113 14.24 4.23 14.19
CA VAL A 113 15.17 4.55 13.11
C VAL A 113 15.22 6.05 12.83
N GLY A 114 14.09 6.75 12.96
CA GLY A 114 14.00 8.17 12.59
C GLY A 114 14.24 8.40 11.10
N ARG A 115 14.91 9.50 10.74
CA ARG A 115 15.24 9.79 9.35
C ARG A 115 16.52 9.07 8.93
N TYR A 116 16.42 8.22 7.91
CA TYR A 116 17.51 7.39 7.43
C TYR A 116 17.40 7.15 5.92
N ALA A 117 18.51 7.23 5.19
CA ALA A 117 18.58 7.06 3.73
C ALA A 117 17.57 7.91 2.94
N GLY A 118 17.27 9.12 3.42
CA GLY A 118 16.34 10.04 2.75
C GLY A 118 14.87 9.85 3.07
N PHE A 119 14.50 8.86 3.90
CA PHE A 119 13.14 8.58 4.32
C PHE A 119 12.93 8.88 5.81
N ASP A 120 11.74 9.35 6.15
CA ASP A 120 11.22 9.37 7.51
C ASP A 120 10.62 8.00 7.80
N ASN A 121 11.23 7.23 8.72
CA ASN A 121 10.90 5.82 8.93
C ASN A 121 9.92 5.67 10.10
N TYR A 122 8.84 4.96 9.85
CA TYR A 122 7.78 4.66 10.80
C TYR A 122 7.59 3.15 10.93
N GLU A 123 7.31 2.70 12.14
CA GLU A 123 6.95 1.33 12.42
C GLU A 123 5.43 1.19 12.42
N THR A 124 4.91 0.18 11.71
CA THR A 124 3.48 -0.14 11.72
C THR A 124 3.25 -1.64 11.81
N VAL A 125 2.19 -2.01 12.52
CA VAL A 125 1.70 -3.41 12.55
C VAL A 125 0.90 -3.75 11.30
N PHE A 126 0.43 -2.74 10.56
CA PHE A 126 -0.39 -2.87 9.35
C PHE A 126 0.43 -2.95 8.06
N ALA A 127 1.75 -3.14 8.14
CA ALA A 127 2.57 -3.41 6.96
C ALA A 127 1.95 -4.57 6.16
N PRO A 128 1.61 -4.38 4.86
CA PRO A 128 0.82 -5.32 4.11
C PRO A 128 1.55 -6.65 3.93
N THR A 129 0.76 -7.72 3.93
CA THR A 129 1.26 -9.06 3.59
C THR A 129 0.67 -9.46 2.24
N HIS A 130 1.54 -9.59 1.25
CA HIS A 130 1.18 -10.01 -0.09
C HIS A 130 1.36 -11.53 -0.24
N THR A 131 0.35 -12.21 -0.75
CA THR A 131 0.44 -13.62 -1.12
C THR A 131 0.54 -13.74 -2.62
N VAL A 132 1.70 -14.19 -3.09
CA VAL A 132 2.00 -14.38 -4.52
C VAL A 132 1.04 -15.37 -5.16
N GLY A 133 0.72 -15.17 -6.43
CA GLY A 133 -0.10 -16.09 -7.21
C GLY A 133 0.50 -17.50 -7.29
N THR A 134 -0.28 -18.46 -7.77
CA THR A 134 0.16 -19.85 -7.98
C THR A 134 1.00 -19.97 -9.24
N LEU A 135 2.15 -19.32 -9.26
CA LEU A 135 3.06 -19.25 -10.39
C LEU A 135 3.37 -20.65 -10.96
N GLY A 136 3.64 -20.71 -12.25
CA GLY A 136 4.05 -21.96 -12.90
C GLY A 136 4.24 -21.76 -14.39
N GLY A 137 5.12 -22.57 -14.97
CA GLY A 137 5.53 -22.43 -16.38
C GLY A 137 6.70 -21.45 -16.56
N THR A 138 6.90 -21.00 -17.77
CA THR A 138 7.86 -19.96 -18.18
C THR A 138 7.12 -18.85 -18.89
N PRO A 139 6.57 -17.88 -18.15
CA PRO A 139 5.67 -16.89 -18.74
C PRO A 139 6.39 -15.97 -19.72
N LEU A 140 5.75 -15.76 -20.87
CA LEU A 140 6.23 -14.93 -21.96
C LEU A 140 5.13 -13.96 -22.40
N VAL A 141 5.51 -12.88 -23.06
CA VAL A 141 4.58 -11.99 -23.75
C VAL A 141 4.06 -12.69 -25.00
N ASN A 142 2.75 -12.80 -25.14
CA ASN A 142 2.12 -13.43 -26.30
C ASN A 142 1.75 -12.37 -27.33
N GLY A 143 2.51 -12.31 -28.41
CA GLY A 143 2.39 -11.34 -29.48
C GLY A 143 3.07 -10.01 -29.19
N GLY A 144 3.66 -9.42 -30.21
CA GLY A 144 4.23 -8.06 -30.15
C GLY A 144 3.14 -6.97 -30.22
N ALA A 145 3.59 -5.71 -30.23
CA ALA A 145 2.73 -4.53 -30.42
C ALA A 145 1.64 -4.35 -29.35
N GLN A 146 1.94 -4.69 -28.10
CA GLN A 146 1.03 -4.50 -26.97
C GLN A 146 1.17 -3.12 -26.29
N ALA A 147 1.78 -2.13 -26.94
CA ALA A 147 1.78 -0.76 -26.47
C ALA A 147 0.41 -0.11 -26.66
N VAL A 148 0.05 0.77 -25.73
CA VAL A 148 -1.18 1.56 -25.78
C VAL A 148 -0.87 3.05 -25.85
N THR A 149 -1.88 3.85 -26.21
CA THR A 149 -1.77 5.31 -26.17
C THR A 149 -2.24 5.87 -24.84
N TYR A 150 -1.79 7.06 -24.49
CA TYR A 150 -2.32 7.78 -23.32
C TYR A 150 -3.85 7.94 -23.37
N ALA A 151 -4.39 8.24 -24.55
CA ALA A 151 -5.84 8.44 -24.72
C ALA A 151 -6.65 7.19 -24.32
N THR A 152 -6.09 6.00 -24.52
CA THR A 152 -6.72 4.72 -24.14
C THR A 152 -6.62 4.45 -22.66
N ALA A 153 -5.50 4.81 -22.02
CA ALA A 153 -5.19 4.44 -20.65
C ALA A 153 -5.48 5.52 -19.59
N LYS A 154 -5.79 6.74 -19.99
CA LYS A 154 -5.86 7.94 -19.12
C LYS A 154 -6.83 7.82 -17.94
N ASP A 155 -7.93 7.11 -18.10
CA ASP A 155 -8.99 7.06 -17.08
C ASP A 155 -8.73 6.00 -16.00
N THR A 156 -7.98 4.94 -16.33
CA THR A 156 -7.69 3.82 -15.42
C THR A 156 -6.22 3.66 -15.08
N TRP A 157 -5.33 4.27 -15.87
CA TRP A 157 -3.87 4.10 -15.80
C TRP A 157 -3.46 2.62 -15.85
N SER A 158 -4.17 1.83 -16.63
CA SER A 158 -4.00 0.38 -16.76
C SER A 158 -4.19 -0.08 -18.20
N GLN A 159 -3.75 -1.30 -18.47
CA GLN A 159 -4.01 -2.00 -19.74
C GLN A 159 -4.12 -3.51 -19.51
N SER A 160 -4.66 -4.23 -20.50
CA SER A 160 -4.56 -5.68 -20.61
C SER A 160 -3.24 -6.06 -21.26
N LEU A 161 -2.50 -7.00 -20.65
CA LEU A 161 -1.31 -7.62 -21.22
C LEU A 161 -1.62 -9.09 -21.49
N ILE A 162 -1.39 -9.53 -22.72
CA ILE A 162 -1.60 -10.92 -23.13
C ILE A 162 -0.27 -11.68 -22.99
N THR A 163 -0.31 -12.79 -22.30
CA THR A 163 0.86 -13.62 -21.98
C THR A 163 0.54 -15.09 -22.20
N ASP A 164 1.57 -15.90 -22.41
CA ASP A 164 1.48 -17.35 -22.54
C ASP A 164 2.59 -18.07 -21.78
N GLY A 165 2.80 -19.34 -22.05
CA GLY A 165 3.82 -20.14 -21.39
C GLY A 165 3.55 -20.46 -19.90
N TRP A 166 2.35 -20.15 -19.38
CA TRP A 166 1.95 -20.53 -18.05
C TRP A 166 1.59 -22.02 -18.00
N THR A 167 1.75 -22.62 -16.83
CA THR A 167 1.17 -23.96 -16.62
C THR A 167 -0.33 -23.89 -16.83
N ALA A 168 -0.88 -24.73 -17.69
CA ALA A 168 -2.30 -24.82 -18.01
C ALA A 168 -3.16 -25.13 -16.77
N ALA A 169 -4.45 -24.81 -16.89
CA ALA A 169 -5.53 -25.07 -15.93
C ALA A 169 -5.57 -24.18 -14.67
N ALA A 170 -6.27 -23.09 -14.81
CA ALA A 170 -7.27 -22.52 -13.91
C ALA A 170 -6.95 -22.19 -12.45
N ALA A 171 -5.70 -22.09 -12.01
CA ALA A 171 -5.42 -21.43 -10.74
C ALA A 171 -5.15 -19.95 -11.01
N ASN A 172 -5.40 -19.07 -10.01
CA ASN A 172 -4.95 -17.68 -10.07
C ASN A 172 -3.43 -17.65 -10.18
N ARG A 173 -2.92 -17.60 -11.41
CA ARG A 173 -1.48 -17.58 -11.69
C ARG A 173 -0.84 -16.32 -11.21
N LEU A 174 -1.52 -15.19 -11.40
CA LEU A 174 -1.16 -13.89 -10.86
C LEU A 174 -2.27 -13.41 -9.95
N LYS A 175 -1.90 -12.78 -8.85
CA LYS A 175 -2.80 -12.10 -7.93
C LYS A 175 -2.62 -10.59 -7.98
N ALA A 176 -3.67 -9.87 -7.60
CA ALA A 176 -3.58 -8.42 -7.42
C ALA A 176 -2.45 -8.07 -6.46
N GLY A 177 -1.52 -7.22 -6.90
CA GLY A 177 -0.30 -6.87 -6.17
C GLY A 177 0.93 -7.69 -6.53
N ASP A 178 0.82 -8.72 -7.39
CA ASP A 178 2.01 -9.32 -7.99
C ASP A 178 2.71 -8.32 -8.89
N VAL A 179 4.03 -8.20 -8.73
CA VAL A 179 4.87 -7.30 -9.53
C VAL A 179 5.84 -8.11 -10.36
N PHE A 180 5.98 -7.72 -11.62
CA PHE A 180 6.88 -8.37 -12.55
C PHE A 180 7.59 -7.35 -13.45
N THR A 181 8.63 -7.79 -14.12
CA THR A 181 9.34 -7.06 -15.17
C THR A 181 9.25 -7.83 -16.48
N ILE A 182 9.34 -7.12 -17.62
CA ILE A 182 9.43 -7.70 -18.95
C ILE A 182 10.84 -7.46 -19.49
N ALA A 183 11.43 -8.47 -20.08
CA ALA A 183 12.77 -8.38 -20.65
C ALA A 183 12.87 -7.25 -21.68
N ASN A 184 13.93 -6.42 -21.58
CA ASN A 184 14.23 -5.29 -22.45
C ASN A 184 13.22 -4.14 -22.45
N VAL A 185 12.28 -4.10 -21.50
CA VAL A 185 11.35 -3.00 -21.31
C VAL A 185 11.83 -2.15 -20.13
N PHE A 186 12.45 -1.01 -20.42
CA PHE A 186 13.06 -0.15 -19.41
C PHE A 186 12.15 1.03 -19.06
N ALA A 187 12.16 1.40 -17.79
CA ALA A 187 11.48 2.57 -17.29
C ALA A 187 12.07 3.85 -17.89
N VAL A 188 11.21 4.83 -18.11
CA VAL A 188 11.58 6.16 -18.62
C VAL A 188 11.31 7.21 -17.57
N ASN A 189 12.26 8.10 -17.34
CA ASN A 189 12.04 9.25 -16.47
C ASN A 189 10.95 10.16 -17.05
N PRO A 190 9.88 10.45 -16.31
CA PRO A 190 8.73 11.21 -16.83
C PRO A 190 9.07 12.64 -17.26
N ASN A 191 10.12 13.24 -16.72
CA ASN A 191 10.53 14.60 -17.02
C ASN A 191 11.45 14.68 -18.23
N THR A 192 12.49 13.83 -18.26
CA THR A 192 13.54 13.87 -19.30
C THR A 192 13.24 13.00 -20.50
N LYS A 193 12.31 12.04 -20.38
CA LYS A 193 11.99 11.01 -21.40
C LYS A 193 13.17 10.12 -21.79
N VAL A 194 14.19 10.06 -20.93
CA VAL A 194 15.35 9.20 -21.13
C VAL A 194 15.16 7.91 -20.32
N SER A 195 15.62 6.78 -20.86
CA SER A 195 15.61 5.51 -20.16
C SER A 195 16.46 5.60 -18.88
N THR A 196 15.92 5.09 -17.77
CA THR A 196 16.63 5.01 -16.49
C THR A 196 17.64 3.88 -16.43
N GLY A 197 17.65 2.98 -17.43
CA GLY A 197 18.46 1.77 -17.43
C GLY A 197 17.94 0.65 -16.51
N ARG A 198 16.83 0.90 -15.78
CA ARG A 198 16.15 -0.11 -14.95
C ARG A 198 14.96 -0.67 -15.70
N LEU A 199 14.73 -1.99 -15.58
CA LEU A 199 13.51 -2.59 -16.14
C LEU A 199 12.28 -1.98 -15.47
N GLN A 200 11.26 -1.66 -16.27
CA GLN A 200 9.97 -1.21 -15.74
C GLN A 200 9.30 -2.33 -14.96
N THR A 201 8.87 -2.02 -13.74
CA THR A 201 8.06 -2.91 -12.93
C THR A 201 6.58 -2.64 -13.21
N PHE A 202 5.81 -3.71 -13.36
CA PHE A 202 4.37 -3.68 -13.58
C PHE A 202 3.67 -4.42 -12.45
N THR A 203 2.62 -3.82 -11.90
CA THR A 203 1.76 -4.49 -10.92
C THR A 203 0.52 -5.05 -11.59
N VAL A 204 0.05 -6.17 -11.11
CA VAL A 204 -1.22 -6.80 -11.50
C VAL A 204 -2.33 -6.19 -10.64
N LEU A 205 -3.38 -5.67 -11.27
CA LEU A 205 -4.48 -5.00 -10.57
C LEU A 205 -5.62 -5.94 -10.17
N SER A 206 -5.74 -7.08 -10.84
CA SER A 206 -6.78 -8.08 -10.57
C SER A 206 -6.24 -9.49 -10.74
N ASP A 207 -6.77 -10.42 -9.98
CA ASP A 207 -6.41 -11.83 -10.09
C ASP A 207 -6.61 -12.34 -11.52
N ALA A 208 -5.63 -13.08 -12.05
CA ALA A 208 -5.65 -13.62 -13.40
C ALA A 208 -5.33 -15.10 -13.41
N ALA A 209 -6.18 -15.88 -14.11
CA ALA A 209 -6.05 -17.32 -14.26
C ALA A 209 -5.55 -17.66 -15.68
N SER A 210 -4.79 -18.76 -15.82
CA SER A 210 -4.43 -19.30 -17.13
C SER A 210 -5.56 -20.18 -17.70
N ASP A 211 -5.70 -20.16 -19.00
CA ASP A 211 -6.60 -21.05 -19.74
C ASP A 211 -6.03 -22.50 -19.86
N GLY A 212 -6.77 -23.36 -20.52
CA GLY A 212 -6.36 -24.75 -20.77
C GLY A 212 -5.14 -24.90 -21.69
N SER A 213 -4.72 -23.84 -22.34
CA SER A 213 -3.54 -23.77 -23.23
C SER A 213 -2.36 -23.01 -22.61
N GLY A 214 -2.52 -22.50 -21.39
CA GLY A 214 -1.48 -21.73 -20.71
C GLY A 214 -1.42 -20.25 -21.13
N ASN A 215 -2.46 -19.72 -21.79
CA ASN A 215 -2.57 -18.28 -22.05
C ASN A 215 -3.19 -17.58 -20.85
N LEU A 216 -2.80 -16.33 -20.62
CA LEU A 216 -3.30 -15.50 -19.53
C LEU A 216 -3.35 -14.04 -19.97
N THR A 217 -4.44 -13.36 -19.65
CA THR A 217 -4.56 -11.90 -19.82
C THR A 217 -4.56 -11.26 -18.45
N ALA A 218 -3.57 -10.42 -18.17
CA ALA A 218 -3.44 -9.69 -16.92
C ALA A 218 -3.79 -8.21 -17.09
N THR A 219 -4.55 -7.63 -16.19
CA THR A 219 -4.71 -6.17 -16.09
C THR A 219 -3.53 -5.61 -15.31
N ILE A 220 -2.71 -4.79 -15.94
CA ILE A 220 -1.46 -4.26 -15.40
C ILE A 220 -1.46 -2.74 -15.26
N SER A 221 -0.66 -2.23 -14.34
CA SER A 221 -0.30 -0.82 -14.17
C SER A 221 1.22 -0.71 -13.93
N PRO A 222 1.92 0.31 -14.50
CA PRO A 222 1.42 1.32 -15.41
C PRO A 222 1.15 0.76 -16.82
N PRO A 223 0.43 1.49 -17.69
CA PRO A 223 0.27 1.10 -19.09
C PRO A 223 1.59 1.24 -19.86
N ILE A 224 1.76 0.44 -20.90
CA ILE A 224 2.94 0.44 -21.78
C ILE A 224 2.78 1.55 -22.84
N ILE A 225 3.27 2.75 -22.54
CA ILE A 225 3.22 3.91 -23.42
C ILE A 225 4.64 4.23 -23.87
N ILE A 226 4.90 4.11 -25.17
CA ILE A 226 6.26 4.20 -25.77
C ILE A 226 6.62 5.60 -26.27
N SER A 227 5.69 6.55 -26.27
CA SER A 227 5.94 7.91 -26.79
C SER A 227 4.99 8.95 -26.20
N GLY A 228 5.36 10.22 -26.33
CA GLY A 228 4.56 11.37 -25.91
C GLY A 228 4.80 11.82 -24.47
N ALA A 229 3.99 12.77 -24.01
CA ALA A 229 4.17 13.40 -22.70
C ALA A 229 4.05 12.42 -21.53
N PHE A 230 3.27 11.36 -21.68
CA PHE A 230 3.01 10.34 -20.67
C PHE A 230 3.72 9.01 -20.95
N GLN A 231 4.85 9.06 -21.65
CA GLN A 231 5.67 7.88 -21.91
C GLN A 231 6.12 7.22 -20.61
N THR A 232 5.90 5.90 -20.49
CA THR A 232 6.24 5.08 -19.32
C THR A 232 7.44 4.18 -19.54
N VAL A 233 7.64 3.72 -20.77
CA VAL A 233 8.71 2.78 -21.16
C VAL A 233 9.44 3.22 -22.42
N ASN A 234 10.66 2.74 -22.58
CA ASN A 234 11.51 3.05 -23.76
C ASN A 234 11.05 2.34 -25.04
N ALA A 235 10.51 1.13 -24.91
CA ALA A 235 10.10 0.28 -26.04
C ALA A 235 8.91 -0.62 -25.64
N GLN A 236 8.13 -1.02 -26.62
CA GLN A 236 7.12 -2.06 -26.42
C GLN A 236 7.78 -3.43 -26.20
N PRO A 237 7.11 -4.34 -25.48
CA PRO A 237 7.61 -5.70 -25.34
C PRO A 237 7.68 -6.39 -26.70
N ALA A 238 8.74 -7.17 -26.90
CA ALA A 238 8.83 -8.07 -28.05
C ALA A 238 7.91 -9.29 -27.83
N ASP A 239 7.53 -9.95 -28.89
CA ASP A 239 6.93 -11.27 -28.83
C ASP A 239 7.88 -12.25 -28.13
N ASN A 240 7.35 -13.12 -27.29
CA ASN A 240 8.13 -14.06 -26.46
C ASN A 240 9.12 -13.39 -25.48
N ALA A 241 8.97 -12.11 -25.15
CA ALA A 241 9.76 -11.48 -24.11
C ALA A 241 9.43 -12.12 -22.73
N ALA A 242 10.48 -12.52 -21.99
CA ALA A 242 10.31 -13.21 -20.72
C ALA A 242 9.74 -12.28 -19.62
N LEU A 243 8.78 -12.79 -18.85
CA LEU A 243 8.29 -12.16 -17.62
C LEU A 243 9.06 -12.69 -16.42
N THR A 244 9.55 -11.78 -15.58
CA THR A 244 10.21 -12.15 -14.32
C THR A 244 9.41 -11.61 -13.15
N ILE A 245 8.82 -12.50 -12.34
CA ILE A 245 8.05 -12.12 -11.16
C ILE A 245 9.01 -11.67 -10.05
N LYS A 246 8.72 -10.51 -9.46
CA LYS A 246 9.56 -9.87 -8.43
C LYS A 246 9.03 -10.09 -7.02
N THR A 247 7.74 -10.38 -6.85
CA THR A 247 7.06 -10.50 -5.56
C THR A 247 7.38 -11.76 -4.78
N GLY A 248 8.05 -12.72 -5.38
CA GLY A 248 8.60 -13.90 -4.68
C GLY A 248 8.15 -15.24 -5.24
N SER A 249 8.19 -16.26 -4.39
CA SER A 249 7.90 -17.62 -4.76
C SER A 249 6.39 -17.91 -4.79
N SER A 250 5.99 -18.85 -5.65
CA SER A 250 4.60 -19.30 -5.83
C SER A 250 3.88 -19.55 -4.51
N ALA A 251 2.65 -19.06 -4.40
CA ALA A 251 1.73 -19.26 -3.28
C ALA A 251 2.30 -18.91 -1.89
N THR A 252 3.36 -18.12 -1.82
CA THR A 252 4.03 -17.76 -0.56
C THR A 252 3.64 -16.34 -0.16
N ALA A 253 3.43 -16.15 1.15
CA ALA A 253 3.09 -14.85 1.72
C ALA A 253 4.34 -14.10 2.19
N TYR A 254 4.49 -12.85 1.77
CA TYR A 254 5.59 -11.97 2.16
C TYR A 254 5.08 -10.66 2.73
N ARG A 255 5.63 -10.28 3.87
CA ARG A 255 5.34 -8.97 4.46
C ARG A 255 6.19 -7.90 3.77
N GLN A 256 5.56 -6.81 3.36
CA GLN A 256 6.18 -5.76 2.57
C GLN A 256 6.25 -4.45 3.37
N SER A 257 7.26 -3.64 3.11
CA SER A 257 7.32 -2.25 3.57
C SER A 257 6.71 -1.34 2.50
N LEU A 258 6.01 -0.30 2.92
CA LEU A 258 5.48 0.72 2.02
C LEU A 258 6.36 1.96 2.09
N LEU A 259 6.86 2.38 0.93
CA LEU A 259 7.58 3.64 0.77
C LEU A 259 6.68 4.58 -0.02
N LEU A 260 6.42 5.75 0.52
CA LEU A 260 5.43 6.69 -0.01
C LEU A 260 6.03 8.09 -0.20
N ASP A 261 5.63 8.73 -1.29
CA ASP A 261 5.74 10.16 -1.47
C ASP A 261 4.57 10.85 -0.73
N PRO A 262 4.72 12.08 -0.21
CA PRO A 262 3.65 12.78 0.49
C PRO A 262 2.34 12.92 -0.31
N MET A 263 2.43 12.88 -1.63
CA MET A 263 1.27 13.00 -2.53
C MET A 263 0.75 11.65 -3.04
N ALA A 264 1.30 10.52 -2.58
CA ALA A 264 0.95 9.18 -3.08
C ALA A 264 -0.48 8.77 -2.71
N ILE A 265 -0.97 9.18 -1.54
CA ILE A 265 -2.29 8.83 -1.03
C ILE A 265 -2.94 10.09 -0.45
N ALA A 266 -4.18 10.37 -0.85
CA ALA A 266 -4.99 11.40 -0.26
C ALA A 266 -6.13 10.78 0.57
N LEU A 267 -6.21 11.16 1.84
CA LEU A 267 -7.33 10.81 2.70
C LEU A 267 -8.36 11.94 2.63
N VAL A 268 -9.56 11.61 2.15
CA VAL A 268 -10.68 12.55 2.10
C VAL A 268 -11.76 12.05 3.05
N SER A 269 -12.12 12.85 4.04
CA SER A 269 -13.22 12.54 4.93
C SER A 269 -14.35 13.57 4.82
N ARG A 270 -15.59 13.11 4.99
CA ARG A 270 -16.77 13.95 4.97
C ARG A 270 -17.63 13.64 6.20
N PRO A 271 -18.24 14.66 6.85
CA PRO A 271 -19.22 14.42 7.90
C PRO A 271 -20.38 13.59 7.36
N LEU A 272 -20.80 12.60 8.13
CA LEU A 272 -21.99 11.80 7.80
C LEU A 272 -23.22 12.64 8.15
N ASP A 273 -24.16 12.75 7.22
CA ASP A 273 -25.49 13.33 7.47
C ASP A 273 -26.32 12.31 8.25
N ILE A 274 -26.49 12.59 9.54
CA ILE A 274 -27.21 11.71 10.45
C ILE A 274 -28.58 12.32 10.68
N PRO A 275 -29.70 11.58 10.41
CA PRO A 275 -31.03 12.07 10.68
C PRO A 275 -31.20 12.48 12.15
N SER A 276 -31.72 13.66 12.39
CA SER A 276 -32.10 14.11 13.72
C SER A 276 -33.46 13.52 14.09
N GLY A 277 -33.57 12.96 15.30
CA GLY A 277 -34.84 12.42 15.84
C GLY A 277 -34.93 12.58 17.35
N GLU A 278 -36.10 12.45 17.92
CA GLU A 278 -36.28 12.48 19.36
C GLU A 278 -35.47 11.36 20.02
N GLY A 279 -34.64 11.74 21.00
CA GLY A 279 -33.78 10.81 21.75
C GLY A 279 -32.42 10.51 21.10
N LEU A 280 -32.16 11.00 19.89
CA LEU A 280 -30.85 10.87 19.25
C LEU A 280 -30.07 12.19 19.37
N LYS A 281 -28.92 12.15 20.06
CA LYS A 281 -27.99 13.26 20.11
C LYS A 281 -26.85 12.99 19.15
N THR A 282 -26.57 13.94 18.26
CA THR A 282 -25.50 13.85 17.28
C THR A 282 -24.51 14.98 17.51
N SER A 283 -23.24 14.69 17.36
CA SER A 283 -22.14 15.65 17.40
C SER A 283 -21.12 15.27 16.34
N THR A 284 -20.60 16.27 15.64
CA THR A 284 -19.53 16.08 14.67
C THR A 284 -18.25 16.68 15.23
N VAL A 285 -17.20 15.88 15.27
CA VAL A 285 -15.87 16.29 15.66
C VAL A 285 -14.98 16.26 14.42
N SER A 286 -14.49 17.43 14.03
CA SER A 286 -13.57 17.58 12.91
C SER A 286 -12.17 17.80 13.45
N GLY A 287 -11.25 16.91 13.09
CA GLY A 287 -9.81 17.09 13.25
C GLY A 287 -9.20 17.65 11.96
N GLU A 288 -7.89 17.83 11.96
CA GLU A 288 -7.16 18.42 10.83
C GLU A 288 -7.32 17.60 9.52
N HIS A 289 -7.47 16.27 9.63
CA HIS A 289 -7.53 15.37 8.46
C HIS A 289 -8.71 14.41 8.46
N VAL A 290 -9.45 14.30 9.57
CA VAL A 290 -10.52 13.31 9.73
C VAL A 290 -11.72 13.93 10.43
N THR A 291 -12.90 13.68 9.87
CA THR A 291 -14.17 14.06 10.49
C THR A 291 -14.88 12.81 11.03
N MET A 292 -15.27 12.85 12.29
CA MET A 292 -15.97 11.78 12.96
C MET A 292 -17.33 12.27 13.45
N SER A 293 -18.36 11.51 13.16
CA SER A 293 -19.72 11.75 13.67
C SER A 293 -19.98 10.82 14.85
N VAL A 294 -20.41 11.39 15.95
CA VAL A 294 -20.77 10.68 17.18
C VAL A 294 -22.26 10.77 17.39
N SER A 295 -22.92 9.64 17.53
CA SER A 295 -24.36 9.55 17.83
C SER A 295 -24.55 8.86 19.16
N SER A 296 -25.40 9.42 20.03
CA SER A 296 -25.80 8.77 21.28
C SER A 296 -27.32 8.72 21.41
N TRP A 297 -27.82 7.62 21.94
CA TRP A 297 -29.24 7.42 22.25
C TRP A 297 -29.40 6.51 23.46
N VAL A 298 -30.53 6.66 24.17
CA VAL A 298 -30.88 5.79 25.29
C VAL A 298 -31.86 4.73 24.80
N ASP A 299 -31.60 3.48 25.10
CA ASP A 299 -32.53 2.39 24.90
C ASP A 299 -33.53 2.39 26.06
N GLY A 300 -34.80 2.69 25.76
CA GLY A 300 -35.87 2.78 26.77
C GLY A 300 -36.15 1.45 27.49
N ASN A 301 -35.83 0.31 26.92
CA ASN A 301 -36.06 -1.00 27.52
C ASN A 301 -34.97 -1.40 28.53
N THR A 302 -33.73 -1.01 28.27
CA THR A 302 -32.58 -1.41 29.07
C THR A 302 -32.00 -0.27 29.88
N LEU A 303 -32.45 0.96 29.68
CA LEU A 303 -31.89 2.21 30.22
C LEU A 303 -30.38 2.35 29.93
N ALA A 304 -29.92 1.68 28.90
CA ALA A 304 -28.54 1.74 28.46
C ALA A 304 -28.34 2.89 27.48
N GLU A 305 -27.30 3.69 27.70
CA GLU A 305 -26.84 4.65 26.71
C GLU A 305 -26.01 3.94 25.65
N ASN A 306 -26.42 4.06 24.41
CA ASN A 306 -25.69 3.57 23.28
C ASN A 306 -24.93 4.72 22.63
N MET A 307 -23.64 4.52 22.33
CA MET A 307 -22.83 5.44 21.55
C MET A 307 -22.35 4.76 20.30
N ARG A 308 -22.37 5.51 19.20
CA ARG A 308 -21.90 5.05 17.89
C ARG A 308 -20.98 6.10 17.30
N PHE A 309 -19.85 5.64 16.80
CA PHE A 309 -18.85 6.44 16.13
C PHE A 309 -18.80 6.04 14.66
N ASP A 310 -19.05 7.01 13.80
CA ASP A 310 -19.03 6.82 12.35
C ASP A 310 -18.02 7.77 11.71
N MET A 311 -17.26 7.23 10.79
CA MET A 311 -16.37 7.97 9.90
C MET A 311 -16.65 7.54 8.47
N LEU A 312 -16.62 8.50 7.57
CA LEU A 312 -16.70 8.28 6.12
C LEU A 312 -15.38 8.76 5.51
N TRP A 313 -14.67 7.83 4.83
CA TRP A 313 -13.42 8.09 4.11
C TRP A 313 -13.38 7.33 2.80
#